data_97a206e5c0b984261110dab0af44f44f
#
_entry.id   97a206e5c0b984261110dab0af44f44f
#
_cell.length_a   1.000
_cell.length_b   1.000
_cell.length_c   1.000
_cell.angle_alpha   90.00
_cell.angle_beta   90.00
_cell.angle_gamma   90.00
#
_symmetry.space_group_name_H-M   'P 1'
#
loop_
_entity.id
_entity.type
_entity.pdbx_description
1 polymer ?
#
loop_
_entity_poly.entity_id
_entity_poly.type
_entity_poly.pdbx_seq_one_letter_code
_entity_poly.pdbx_strand_id
1 'polypeptide(L)'
;NYKYLHYFFDHYRNRKLIKKDFPDEIWIENTNHCNAACVMCPRELQSRKKGIMDLDLYKKLIDEISLHKDVVKRLHMHNFGEPLLDKKLPLRIKYAKKKGIKHVYFVTNASLLTEKNSYDLINCGLDEFKISFYGVDKESYNNTMINLDFDKTLSNIINFFAIRKRLKSKQPKIILQLIPNSLTVNKVKEKWLNLFNKYIDHSIGDRFN
;
A
#
# COMPACT_ATOMS: atom_id res chain seq x y z
N ASN A 1 19.06 -17.36 -22.90
CA ASN A 1 17.66 -17.06 -22.60
C ASN A 1 17.11 -15.88 -23.42
N TYR A 2 17.25 -15.97 -24.76
CA TYR A 2 16.78 -14.95 -25.72
C TYR A 2 15.25 -14.88 -25.87
N LYS A 3 14.47 -15.90 -25.46
CA LYS A 3 13.00 -15.92 -25.57
C LYS A 3 12.29 -14.87 -24.70
N TYR A 4 12.83 -14.56 -23.51
CA TYR A 4 12.24 -13.55 -22.63
C TYR A 4 12.48 -12.11 -23.10
N LEU A 5 13.63 -11.85 -23.74
CA LEU A 5 13.90 -10.54 -24.36
C LEU A 5 12.96 -10.27 -25.55
N HIS A 6 12.71 -11.26 -26.41
CA HIS A 6 11.78 -11.12 -27.53
C HIS A 6 10.35 -10.84 -27.09
N TYR A 7 9.86 -11.55 -26.05
CA TYR A 7 8.54 -11.30 -25.46
C TYR A 7 8.42 -9.88 -24.87
N PHE A 8 9.48 -9.39 -24.25
CA PHE A 8 9.54 -8.03 -23.69
C PHE A 8 9.52 -6.97 -24.80
N PHE A 9 10.30 -7.16 -25.87
CA PHE A 9 10.37 -6.24 -27.01
C PHE A 9 9.10 -6.24 -27.86
N ASP A 10 8.46 -7.39 -28.08
CA ASP A 10 7.19 -7.46 -28.81
C ASP A 10 6.03 -6.85 -28.02
N HIS A 11 6.02 -7.02 -26.70
CA HIS A 11 5.02 -6.38 -25.85
C HIS A 11 5.19 -4.85 -25.76
N TYR A 12 6.44 -4.37 -25.84
CA TYR A 12 6.74 -2.93 -25.90
C TYR A 12 6.45 -2.33 -27.30
N ARG A 13 6.72 -3.06 -28.37
CA ARG A 13 6.56 -2.59 -29.76
C ARG A 13 5.11 -2.54 -30.21
N ASN A 14 4.24 -3.41 -29.68
CA ASN A 14 2.81 -3.46 -29.99
C ASN A 14 1.95 -2.60 -29.06
N ARG A 15 2.48 -2.05 -27.99
CA ARG A 15 1.83 -0.92 -27.34
C ARG A 15 1.93 0.27 -28.28
N LYS A 16 0.86 0.59 -28.99
CA LYS A 16 0.65 1.97 -29.43
C LYS A 16 0.90 2.82 -28.19
N LEU A 17 2.04 3.53 -28.17
CA LEU A 17 2.30 4.57 -27.18
C LEU A 17 1.22 5.62 -27.45
N ILE A 18 0.05 5.42 -26.85
CA ILE A 18 -0.93 6.48 -26.71
C ILE A 18 -0.22 7.45 -25.79
N LYS A 19 0.38 8.47 -26.40
CA LYS A 19 0.90 9.62 -25.69
C LYS A 19 -0.29 10.21 -24.97
N LYS A 20 -0.50 9.79 -23.71
CA LYS A 20 -1.46 10.46 -22.85
C LYS A 20 -0.80 11.79 -22.47
N ASP A 21 -1.47 12.87 -22.68
CA ASP A 21 -1.00 14.20 -22.31
C ASP A 21 -0.79 14.33 -20.79
N PHE A 22 -1.39 13.39 -20.00
CA PHE A 22 -1.26 13.31 -18.56
C PHE A 22 -1.24 11.84 -18.08
N PRO A 23 -0.43 11.48 -17.05
CA PRO A 23 -0.35 10.12 -16.53
C PRO A 23 -1.67 9.68 -15.86
N ASP A 24 -2.03 8.41 -16.02
CA ASP A 24 -3.24 7.84 -15.39
C ASP A 24 -2.97 7.23 -14.00
N GLU A 25 -1.71 7.00 -13.64
CA GLU A 25 -1.29 6.63 -12.29
C GLU A 25 -0.19 7.58 -11.81
N ILE A 26 -0.34 8.09 -10.59
CA ILE A 26 0.55 9.10 -10.01
C ILE A 26 1.00 8.66 -8.63
N TRP A 27 2.30 8.80 -8.35
CA TRP A 27 2.89 8.53 -7.04
C TRP A 27 3.24 9.83 -6.34
N ILE A 28 2.64 10.05 -5.17
CA ILE A 28 3.00 11.12 -4.24
C ILE A 28 3.46 10.48 -2.94
N GLU A 29 4.77 10.42 -2.72
CA GLU A 29 5.34 9.94 -1.50
C GLU A 29 5.16 10.98 -0.39
N ASN A 30 4.21 10.76 0.51
CA ASN A 30 3.92 11.68 1.61
C ASN A 30 5.02 11.71 2.69
N THR A 31 5.77 10.63 2.83
CA THR A 31 6.97 10.53 3.68
C THR A 31 7.93 9.47 3.16
N ASN A 32 9.24 9.71 3.28
CA ASN A 32 10.29 8.72 3.04
C ASN A 32 10.89 8.17 4.37
N HIS A 33 10.28 8.51 5.52
CA HIS A 33 10.55 7.82 6.78
C HIS A 33 9.87 6.46 6.78
N CYS A 34 10.56 5.45 7.33
CA CYS A 34 9.98 4.14 7.61
C CYS A 34 10.52 3.64 8.95
N ASN A 35 9.69 3.01 9.75
CA ASN A 35 10.04 2.40 11.02
C ASN A 35 10.56 0.95 10.88
N ALA A 36 10.54 0.39 9.66
CA ALA A 36 11.09 -0.91 9.33
C ALA A 36 12.45 -0.79 8.62
N ALA A 37 13.26 -1.85 8.70
CA ALA A 37 14.49 -2.05 7.94
C ALA A 37 14.43 -3.40 7.20
N CYS A 38 13.40 -3.58 6.34
CA CYS A 38 13.16 -4.85 5.66
C CYS A 38 14.35 -5.24 4.78
N VAL A 39 14.75 -6.52 4.84
CA VAL A 39 15.96 -7.04 4.17
C VAL A 39 15.97 -6.85 2.64
N MET A 40 14.80 -6.79 2.00
CA MET A 40 14.68 -6.59 0.56
C MET A 40 14.49 -5.12 0.14
N CYS A 41 14.36 -4.20 1.09
CA CYS A 41 14.02 -2.81 0.78
C CYS A 41 15.26 -1.99 0.42
N PRO A 42 15.34 -1.37 -0.78
CA PRO A 42 16.48 -0.56 -1.18
C PRO A 42 16.46 0.87 -0.58
N ARG A 43 15.57 1.14 0.39
CA ARG A 43 15.41 2.49 0.99
C ARG A 43 16.71 3.08 1.53
N GLU A 44 17.57 2.27 2.13
CA GLU A 44 18.84 2.76 2.69
C GLU A 44 19.85 3.20 1.60
N LEU A 45 19.61 2.84 0.33
CA LEU A 45 20.43 3.32 -0.80
C LEU A 45 20.05 4.74 -1.25
N GLN A 46 19.01 5.34 -0.67
CA GLN A 46 18.59 6.68 -1.05
C GLN A 46 19.43 7.76 -0.38
N SER A 47 19.87 8.72 -1.19
CA SER A 47 20.58 9.93 -0.74
C SER A 47 19.66 11.09 -0.34
N ARG A 48 18.35 10.98 -0.59
CA ARG A 48 17.38 12.05 -0.28
C ARG A 48 17.28 12.28 1.22
N LYS A 49 17.21 13.57 1.62
CA LYS A 49 16.91 13.93 3.02
C LYS A 49 15.58 13.30 3.45
N LYS A 50 15.58 12.66 4.62
CA LYS A 50 14.37 12.10 5.22
C LYS A 50 13.43 13.23 5.66
N GLY A 51 12.11 13.07 5.39
CA GLY A 51 11.11 14.08 5.72
C GLY A 51 9.68 13.61 5.49
N ILE A 52 8.76 14.48 5.87
CA ILE A 52 7.34 14.38 5.56
C ILE A 52 7.01 15.56 4.65
N MET A 53 6.30 15.30 3.56
CA MET A 53 5.89 16.34 2.61
C MET A 53 5.04 17.40 3.30
N ASP A 54 5.33 18.66 3.01
CA ASP A 54 4.51 19.77 3.49
C ASP A 54 3.05 19.64 3.00
N LEU A 55 2.10 20.05 3.84
CA LEU A 55 0.68 19.89 3.52
C LEU A 55 0.23 20.83 2.39
N ASP A 56 0.77 22.04 2.32
CA ASP A 56 0.36 22.99 1.30
C ASP A 56 0.97 22.66 -0.04
N LEU A 57 2.21 22.13 -0.06
CA LEU A 57 2.77 21.51 -1.27
C LEU A 57 1.89 20.34 -1.74
N TYR A 58 1.49 19.46 -0.82
CA TYR A 58 0.60 18.35 -1.18
C TYR A 58 -0.72 18.83 -1.80
N LYS A 59 -1.36 19.83 -1.19
CA LYS A 59 -2.62 20.40 -1.70
C LYS A 59 -2.42 21.00 -3.09
N LYS A 60 -1.33 21.76 -3.30
CA LYS A 60 -1.00 22.31 -4.62
C LYS A 60 -0.90 21.19 -5.67
N LEU A 61 -0.16 20.11 -5.38
CA LEU A 61 -0.05 18.97 -6.30
C LEU A 61 -1.42 18.33 -6.59
N ILE A 62 -2.26 18.14 -5.57
CA ILE A 62 -3.60 17.57 -5.76
C ILE A 62 -4.51 18.50 -6.54
N ASP A 63 -4.39 19.82 -6.36
CA ASP A 63 -5.15 20.80 -7.15
C ASP A 63 -4.80 20.71 -8.64
N GLU A 64 -3.50 20.63 -8.98
CA GLU A 64 -3.04 20.43 -10.34
C GLU A 64 -3.51 19.10 -10.93
N ILE A 65 -3.36 18.00 -10.19
CA ILE A 65 -3.82 16.65 -10.60
C ILE A 65 -5.33 16.63 -10.83
N SER A 66 -6.10 17.35 -10.02
CA SER A 66 -7.56 17.38 -10.11
C SER A 66 -8.09 17.99 -11.39
N LEU A 67 -7.29 18.83 -12.08
CA LEU A 67 -7.62 19.34 -13.41
C LEU A 67 -7.68 18.21 -14.46
N HIS A 68 -7.01 17.08 -14.17
CA HIS A 68 -6.93 15.91 -15.05
C HIS A 68 -7.63 14.67 -14.43
N LYS A 69 -8.56 14.86 -13.50
CA LYS A 69 -9.23 13.79 -12.73
C LYS A 69 -9.93 12.74 -13.61
N ASP A 70 -10.29 13.09 -14.84
CA ASP A 70 -10.92 12.16 -15.78
C ASP A 70 -9.92 11.18 -16.41
N VAL A 71 -8.65 11.59 -16.50
CA VAL A 71 -7.53 10.78 -16.98
C VAL A 71 -6.91 9.98 -15.84
N VAL A 72 -6.77 10.59 -14.65
CA VAL A 72 -6.13 9.97 -13.49
C VAL A 72 -7.00 8.86 -12.92
N LYS A 73 -6.51 7.63 -13.01
CA LYS A 73 -7.19 6.43 -12.50
C LYS A 73 -6.84 6.14 -11.05
N ARG A 74 -5.57 6.38 -10.66
CA ARG A 74 -5.08 6.03 -9.32
C ARG A 74 -4.03 7.00 -8.81
N LEU A 75 -4.19 7.41 -7.56
CA LEU A 75 -3.18 8.14 -6.78
C LEU A 75 -2.56 7.20 -5.76
N HIS A 76 -1.26 6.97 -5.87
CA HIS A 76 -0.46 6.20 -4.94
C HIS A 76 0.18 7.13 -3.91
N MET A 77 -0.11 6.93 -2.62
CA MET A 77 0.41 7.77 -1.53
C MET A 77 1.50 7.06 -0.76
N HIS A 78 2.39 6.40 -1.46
CA HIS A 78 3.55 5.69 -0.89
C HIS A 78 4.66 5.59 -1.93
N ASN A 79 5.86 5.31 -1.46
CA ASN A 79 6.99 4.79 -2.23
C ASN A 79 7.89 3.98 -1.29
N PHE A 80 8.95 4.56 -0.73
CA PHE A 80 9.88 3.87 0.19
C PHE A 80 9.56 4.08 1.66
N GLY A 81 8.80 5.10 2.01
CA GLY A 81 8.39 5.37 3.39
C GLY A 81 7.21 4.54 3.88
N GLU A 82 6.97 4.58 5.19
CA GLU A 82 5.75 4.05 5.81
C GLU A 82 4.71 5.17 5.92
N PRO A 83 3.61 5.13 5.14
CA PRO A 83 2.62 6.21 5.10
C PRO A 83 1.98 6.53 6.45
N LEU A 84 1.81 5.54 7.33
CA LEU A 84 1.21 5.73 8.66
C LEU A 84 2.08 6.52 9.64
N LEU A 85 3.33 6.84 9.30
CA LEU A 85 4.15 7.80 10.04
C LEU A 85 3.71 9.25 9.81
N ASP A 86 3.03 9.52 8.71
CA ASP A 86 2.43 10.83 8.47
C ASP A 86 1.09 10.98 9.18
N LYS A 87 1.07 11.65 10.33
CA LYS A 87 -0.14 11.90 11.11
C LYS A 87 -1.23 12.66 10.34
N LYS A 88 -0.87 13.33 9.24
CA LYS A 88 -1.81 14.05 8.36
C LYS A 88 -2.32 13.19 7.19
N LEU A 89 -1.94 11.90 7.11
CA LEU A 89 -2.36 11.01 6.02
C LEU A 89 -3.89 10.99 5.80
N PRO A 90 -4.74 10.83 6.84
CA PRO A 90 -6.20 10.85 6.65
C PRO A 90 -6.72 12.19 6.10
N LEU A 91 -6.10 13.32 6.52
CA LEU A 91 -6.45 14.63 5.99
C LEU A 91 -6.08 14.78 4.52
N ARG A 92 -4.91 14.27 4.11
CA ARG A 92 -4.47 14.26 2.72
C ARG A 92 -5.42 13.44 1.84
N ILE A 93 -5.82 12.25 2.31
CA ILE A 93 -6.76 11.39 1.59
C ILE A 93 -8.11 12.11 1.42
N LYS A 94 -8.66 12.68 2.50
CA LYS A 94 -9.91 13.48 2.44
C LYS A 94 -9.80 14.61 1.42
N TYR A 95 -8.67 15.30 1.37
CA TYR A 95 -8.46 16.38 0.42
C TYR A 95 -8.47 15.88 -1.03
N ALA A 96 -7.72 14.81 -1.33
CA ALA A 96 -7.70 14.21 -2.66
C ALA A 96 -9.10 13.75 -3.10
N LYS A 97 -9.86 13.10 -2.21
CA LYS A 97 -11.23 12.67 -2.49
C LYS A 97 -12.16 13.87 -2.73
N LYS A 98 -12.06 14.94 -1.93
CA LYS A 98 -12.82 16.18 -2.13
C LYS A 98 -12.54 16.82 -3.49
N LYS A 99 -11.32 16.68 -4.02
CA LYS A 99 -10.93 17.19 -5.35
C LYS A 99 -11.32 16.26 -6.50
N GLY A 100 -11.98 15.14 -6.21
CA GLY A 100 -12.53 14.22 -7.22
C GLY A 100 -11.55 13.15 -7.68
N ILE A 101 -10.46 12.90 -6.97
CA ILE A 101 -9.56 11.77 -7.28
C ILE A 101 -10.31 10.46 -7.04
N LYS A 102 -10.47 9.67 -8.11
CA LYS A 102 -11.34 8.48 -8.14
C LYS A 102 -10.86 7.38 -7.22
N HIS A 103 -9.56 7.09 -7.23
CA HIS A 103 -8.98 6.00 -6.46
C HIS A 103 -7.70 6.41 -5.74
N VAL A 104 -7.71 6.38 -4.42
CA VAL A 104 -6.55 6.66 -3.55
C VAL A 104 -6.08 5.36 -2.92
N TYR A 105 -4.78 5.11 -3.01
CA TYR A 105 -4.15 3.86 -2.62
C TYR A 105 -2.79 4.08 -1.96
N PHE A 106 -2.43 3.22 -1.01
CA PHE A 106 -1.06 3.14 -0.49
C PHE A 106 -0.67 1.71 -0.06
N VAL A 107 0.61 1.52 0.23
CA VAL A 107 1.16 0.30 0.83
C VAL A 107 1.67 0.62 2.23
N THR A 108 1.44 -0.28 3.19
CA THR A 108 1.88 -0.14 4.58
C THR A 108 2.42 -1.45 5.12
N ASN A 109 3.31 -1.37 6.09
CA ASN A 109 3.74 -2.52 6.88
C ASN A 109 2.75 -2.85 8.04
N ALA A 110 1.71 -2.06 8.21
CA ALA A 110 0.64 -2.19 9.21
C ALA A 110 1.07 -2.19 10.70
N SER A 111 2.36 -2.02 11.01
CA SER A 111 2.82 -1.99 12.42
C SER A 111 2.24 -0.81 13.22
N LEU A 112 1.85 0.25 12.52
CA LEU A 112 1.22 1.44 13.05
C LEU A 112 -0.30 1.51 12.80
N LEU A 113 -0.91 0.40 12.37
CA LEU A 113 -2.36 0.31 12.14
C LEU A 113 -3.10 0.13 13.49
N THR A 114 -2.91 1.10 14.37
CA THR A 114 -3.58 1.16 15.67
C THR A 114 -5.09 1.30 15.53
N GLU A 115 -5.83 1.09 16.62
CA GLU A 115 -7.29 1.27 16.61
C GLU A 115 -7.68 2.67 16.10
N LYS A 116 -7.02 3.73 16.61
CA LYS A 116 -7.23 5.11 16.13
C LYS A 116 -6.97 5.24 14.63
N ASN A 117 -5.83 4.77 14.15
CA ASN A 117 -5.50 4.87 12.73
C ASN A 117 -6.48 4.08 11.86
N SER A 118 -7.00 2.95 12.36
CA SER A 118 -8.01 2.15 11.68
C SER A 118 -9.31 2.92 11.48
N TYR A 119 -9.82 3.59 12.53
CA TYR A 119 -10.99 4.46 12.42
C TYR A 119 -10.76 5.63 11.46
N ASP A 120 -9.60 6.28 11.56
CA ASP A 120 -9.26 7.42 10.71
C ASP A 120 -9.22 7.01 9.23
N LEU A 121 -8.63 5.85 8.90
CA LEU A 121 -8.54 5.32 7.54
C LEU A 121 -9.90 4.89 6.98
N ILE A 122 -10.75 4.26 7.79
CA ILE A 122 -12.10 3.86 7.36
C ILE A 122 -12.96 5.10 7.05
N ASN A 123 -12.77 6.19 7.80
CA ASN A 123 -13.60 7.39 7.69
C ASN A 123 -13.01 8.50 6.80
N CYS A 124 -11.82 8.29 6.20
CA CYS A 124 -11.19 9.33 5.38
C CYS A 124 -11.51 9.24 3.88
N GLY A 125 -12.22 8.20 3.44
CA GLY A 125 -12.53 7.98 2.03
C GLY A 125 -11.43 7.27 1.26
N LEU A 126 -10.53 6.55 1.95
CA LEU A 126 -9.53 5.69 1.34
C LEU A 126 -10.23 4.57 0.57
N ASP A 127 -9.80 4.30 -0.67
CA ASP A 127 -10.42 3.28 -1.50
C ASP A 127 -9.81 1.90 -1.27
N GLU A 128 -8.49 1.83 -1.15
CA GLU A 128 -7.76 0.57 -1.02
C GLU A 128 -6.40 0.78 -0.37
N PHE A 129 -5.92 -0.18 0.39
CA PHE A 129 -4.50 -0.23 0.76
C PHE A 129 -3.97 -1.66 0.79
N LYS A 130 -2.66 -1.77 0.54
CA LYS A 130 -1.96 -3.05 0.57
C LYS A 130 -1.18 -3.17 1.86
N ILE A 131 -1.24 -4.32 2.48
CA ILE A 131 -0.47 -4.68 3.66
C ILE A 131 0.66 -5.60 3.24
N SER A 132 1.88 -5.17 3.49
CA SER A 132 3.09 -5.98 3.37
C SER A 132 3.29 -6.78 4.65
N PHE A 133 3.07 -8.10 4.61
CA PHE A 133 3.26 -8.97 5.76
C PHE A 133 4.07 -10.20 5.35
N TYR A 134 5.40 -10.10 5.50
CA TYR A 134 6.37 -11.03 4.92
C TYR A 134 6.91 -12.00 5.98
N GLY A 135 6.10 -12.97 6.34
CA GLY A 135 6.43 -14.04 7.27
C GLY A 135 5.18 -14.84 7.65
N VAL A 136 5.35 -16.07 8.09
CA VAL A 136 4.28 -16.99 8.47
C VAL A 136 4.27 -17.30 9.98
N ASP A 137 5.34 -16.90 10.65
CA ASP A 137 5.58 -17.04 12.07
C ASP A 137 6.51 -15.90 12.53
N LYS A 138 6.71 -15.82 13.83
CA LYS A 138 7.49 -14.77 14.48
C LYS A 138 8.93 -14.74 14.00
N GLU A 139 9.55 -15.89 13.81
CA GLU A 139 10.94 -15.98 13.38
C GLU A 139 11.10 -15.47 11.94
N SER A 140 10.35 -16.00 10.99
CA SER A 140 10.41 -15.61 9.58
C SER A 140 10.04 -14.14 9.35
N TYR A 141 9.03 -13.65 10.09
CA TYR A 141 8.61 -12.26 9.99
C TYR A 141 9.67 -11.29 10.54
N ASN A 142 10.14 -11.52 11.76
CA ASN A 142 11.08 -10.59 12.41
C ASN A 142 12.45 -10.58 11.71
N ASN A 143 12.86 -11.70 11.10
CA ASN A 143 14.07 -11.77 10.28
C ASN A 143 13.95 -11.10 8.92
N THR A 144 12.73 -10.87 8.43
CA THR A 144 12.45 -10.25 7.13
C THR A 144 12.06 -8.77 7.27
N MET A 145 11.17 -8.49 8.21
CA MET A 145 10.60 -7.16 8.50
C MET A 145 11.29 -6.56 9.74
N ILE A 146 12.60 -6.38 9.66
CA ILE A 146 13.44 -5.95 10.79
C ILE A 146 12.90 -4.68 11.43
N ASN A 147 12.98 -4.58 12.76
CA ASN A 147 12.42 -3.53 13.61
C ASN A 147 10.88 -3.57 13.75
N LEU A 148 10.22 -4.59 13.21
CA LEU A 148 8.79 -4.79 13.43
C LEU A 148 8.55 -6.03 14.28
N ASP A 149 7.42 -6.07 14.99
CA ASP A 149 6.97 -7.16 15.81
C ASP A 149 5.82 -7.91 15.14
N PHE A 150 5.95 -9.23 15.01
CA PHE A 150 4.97 -10.11 14.37
C PHE A 150 3.61 -10.05 15.08
N ASP A 151 3.60 -10.30 16.41
CA ASP A 151 2.35 -10.45 17.17
C ASP A 151 1.56 -9.14 17.18
N LYS A 152 2.27 -8.02 17.40
CA LYS A 152 1.68 -6.69 17.38
C LYS A 152 1.12 -6.35 15.99
N THR A 153 1.86 -6.62 14.93
CA THR A 153 1.42 -6.29 13.57
C THR A 153 0.24 -7.16 13.16
N LEU A 154 0.29 -8.46 13.45
CA LEU A 154 -0.83 -9.37 13.20
C LEU A 154 -2.09 -8.94 13.96
N SER A 155 -1.95 -8.59 15.24
CA SER A 155 -3.05 -8.09 16.07
C SER A 155 -3.66 -6.81 15.51
N ASN A 156 -2.84 -5.87 15.04
CA ASN A 156 -3.30 -4.63 14.40
C ASN A 156 -4.14 -4.93 13.14
N ILE A 157 -3.68 -5.85 12.30
CA ILE A 157 -4.40 -6.24 11.06
C ILE A 157 -5.75 -6.88 11.41
N ILE A 158 -5.77 -7.81 12.35
CA ILE A 158 -7.00 -8.49 12.80
C ILE A 158 -7.99 -7.46 13.37
N ASN A 159 -7.49 -6.55 14.22
CA ASN A 159 -8.30 -5.50 14.81
C ASN A 159 -8.89 -4.54 13.75
N PHE A 160 -8.13 -4.20 12.71
CA PHE A 160 -8.65 -3.43 11.59
C PHE A 160 -9.86 -4.10 10.92
N PHE A 161 -9.78 -5.39 10.62
CA PHE A 161 -10.90 -6.14 10.05
C PHE A 161 -12.11 -6.15 10.98
N ALA A 162 -11.90 -6.32 12.30
CA ALA A 162 -12.97 -6.31 13.30
C ALA A 162 -13.66 -4.94 13.36
N ILE A 163 -12.89 -3.84 13.34
CA ILE A 163 -13.42 -2.46 13.35
C ILE A 163 -14.21 -2.21 12.06
N ARG A 164 -13.65 -2.54 10.89
CA ARG A 164 -14.33 -2.34 9.59
C ARG A 164 -15.66 -3.11 9.55
N LYS A 165 -15.68 -4.36 10.03
CA LYS A 165 -16.90 -5.17 10.13
C LYS A 165 -17.93 -4.54 11.08
N ARG A 166 -17.50 -4.09 12.28
CA ARG A 166 -18.36 -3.42 13.26
C ARG A 166 -18.99 -2.14 12.69
N LEU A 167 -18.24 -1.39 11.91
CA LEU A 167 -18.71 -0.18 11.22
C LEU A 167 -19.54 -0.49 9.97
N LYS A 168 -19.70 -1.76 9.59
CA LYS A 168 -20.37 -2.19 8.36
C LYS A 168 -19.80 -1.49 7.09
N SER A 169 -18.53 -1.12 7.13
CA SER A 169 -17.87 -0.42 6.03
C SER A 169 -17.38 -1.40 4.97
N LYS A 170 -17.62 -1.06 3.70
CA LYS A 170 -17.07 -1.78 2.54
C LYS A 170 -15.72 -1.19 2.07
N GLN A 171 -15.26 -0.12 2.73
CA GLN A 171 -14.02 0.58 2.40
C GLN A 171 -13.18 0.77 3.68
N PRO A 172 -11.87 0.89 3.52
CA PRO A 172 -11.08 0.61 2.32
C PRO A 172 -10.98 -0.90 2.05
N LYS A 173 -10.80 -1.28 0.76
CA LYS A 173 -10.45 -2.65 0.37
C LYS A 173 -9.04 -2.98 0.82
N ILE A 174 -8.80 -4.25 1.13
CA ILE A 174 -7.51 -4.73 1.62
C ILE A 174 -6.87 -5.66 0.62
N ILE A 175 -5.58 -5.41 0.33
CA ILE A 175 -4.72 -6.38 -0.34
C ILE A 175 -3.70 -6.86 0.68
N LEU A 176 -3.70 -8.14 0.99
CA LEU A 176 -2.64 -8.76 1.78
C LEU A 176 -1.57 -9.31 0.85
N GLN A 177 -0.32 -8.88 1.03
CA GLN A 177 0.81 -9.31 0.21
C GLN A 177 1.82 -10.11 1.00
N LEU A 178 2.18 -11.27 0.44
CA LEU A 178 3.35 -12.05 0.82
C LEU A 178 4.37 -12.00 -0.34
N ILE A 179 5.64 -11.82 0.00
CA ILE A 179 6.74 -12.09 -0.94
C ILE A 179 7.35 -13.43 -0.50
N PRO A 180 7.05 -14.53 -1.18
CA PRO A 180 7.60 -15.83 -0.82
C PRO A 180 9.07 -15.91 -1.18
N ASN A 181 9.87 -16.52 -0.31
CA ASN A 181 11.23 -16.91 -0.64
C ASN A 181 11.20 -18.16 -1.54
N SER A 182 12.04 -18.23 -2.55
CA SER A 182 11.92 -19.14 -3.70
C SER A 182 11.95 -20.66 -3.40
N LEU A 183 12.32 -21.08 -2.20
CA LEU A 183 12.58 -22.50 -1.88
C LEU A 183 11.45 -23.25 -1.16
N THR A 184 10.39 -22.56 -0.67
CA THR A 184 9.33 -23.20 0.13
C THR A 184 7.94 -22.65 -0.17
N VAL A 185 7.70 -22.23 -1.40
CA VAL A 185 6.56 -21.39 -1.82
C VAL A 185 5.20 -21.95 -1.38
N ASN A 186 4.91 -23.23 -1.56
CA ASN A 186 3.55 -23.75 -1.33
C ASN A 186 3.20 -23.88 0.16
N LYS A 187 4.07 -24.48 0.96
CA LYS A 187 3.82 -24.64 2.42
C LYS A 187 3.80 -23.30 3.16
N VAL A 188 4.69 -22.39 2.79
CA VAL A 188 4.73 -21.03 3.35
C VAL A 188 3.48 -20.26 2.98
N LYS A 189 3.04 -20.34 1.72
CA LYS A 189 1.81 -19.72 1.26
C LYS A 189 0.58 -20.22 1.99
N GLU A 190 0.44 -21.53 2.18
CA GLU A 190 -0.67 -22.13 2.90
C GLU A 190 -0.74 -21.66 4.36
N LYS A 191 0.38 -21.72 5.09
CA LYS A 191 0.45 -21.20 6.48
C LYS A 191 0.05 -19.74 6.55
N TRP A 192 0.53 -18.92 5.61
CA TRP A 192 0.24 -17.50 5.56
C TRP A 192 -1.24 -17.22 5.25
N LEU A 193 -1.83 -17.94 4.31
CA LEU A 193 -3.26 -17.86 4.02
C LEU A 193 -4.10 -18.20 5.25
N ASN A 194 -3.71 -19.23 6.02
CA ASN A 194 -4.42 -19.65 7.22
C ASN A 194 -4.45 -18.58 8.32
N LEU A 195 -3.46 -17.66 8.34
CA LEU A 195 -3.50 -16.51 9.27
C LEU A 195 -4.67 -15.56 8.97
N PHE A 196 -5.04 -15.41 7.69
CA PHE A 196 -5.89 -14.31 7.23
C PHE A 196 -7.19 -14.72 6.57
N ASN A 197 -7.34 -15.96 6.05
CA ASN A 197 -8.51 -16.39 5.27
C ASN A 197 -9.86 -16.06 5.94
N LYS A 198 -9.97 -16.23 7.25
CA LYS A 198 -11.22 -15.99 8.00
C LYS A 198 -11.59 -14.49 8.13
N TYR A 199 -10.66 -13.59 7.79
CA TYR A 199 -10.87 -12.14 7.90
C TYR A 199 -11.09 -11.46 6.57
N ILE A 200 -10.65 -12.08 5.46
CA ILE A 200 -10.77 -11.56 4.10
C ILE A 200 -12.22 -11.67 3.63
N ASP A 201 -12.77 -10.57 3.17
CA ASP A 201 -14.09 -10.52 2.57
C ASP A 201 -13.98 -10.24 1.05
N HIS A 202 -13.93 -11.32 0.29
CA HIS A 202 -13.84 -11.23 -1.17
C HIS A 202 -15.05 -10.52 -1.81
N SER A 203 -16.22 -10.52 -1.16
CA SER A 203 -17.44 -9.89 -1.69
C SER A 203 -17.34 -8.37 -1.80
N ILE A 204 -16.48 -7.76 -0.98
CA ILE A 204 -16.21 -6.31 -1.04
C ILE A 204 -14.90 -5.98 -1.76
N GLY A 205 -14.18 -6.99 -2.24
CA GLY A 205 -12.95 -6.84 -3.04
C GLY A 205 -11.64 -6.97 -2.26
N ASP A 206 -11.66 -7.47 -1.02
CA ASP A 206 -10.43 -7.88 -0.33
C ASP A 206 -9.78 -9.04 -1.06
N ARG A 207 -8.46 -9.09 -1.09
CA ARG A 207 -7.72 -10.15 -1.79
C ARG A 207 -6.31 -10.37 -1.27
N PHE A 208 -5.79 -11.52 -1.62
CA PHE A 208 -4.38 -11.86 -1.49
C PHE A 208 -3.62 -11.51 -2.77
N ASN A 209 -2.31 -11.19 -2.63
CA ASN A 209 -1.39 -10.88 -3.73
C ASN A 209 -0.04 -11.59 -3.50
#